data_4fa056e857fb16c1bcb25fe541f854df
#
_entry.id   4fa056e857fb16c1bcb25fe541f854df
#
_cell.length_a   1.000
_cell.length_b   1.000
_cell.length_c   1.000
_cell.angle_alpha   90.00
_cell.angle_beta   90.00
_cell.angle_gamma   90.00
#
_symmetry.space_group_name_H-M   'P 1'
#
loop_
_entity.id
_entity.type
_entity.pdbx_description
1 polymer ?
#
loop_
_entity_poly.entity_id
_entity_poly.type
_entity_poly.pdbx_seq_one_letter_code
_entity_poly.pdbx_strand_id
1 'polypeptide(L)'
;MRSRAGIIQVPEGRRVIAPLSVAENLQLGRQAAGVRGSDAADLERVHPLFPVLMERRNQISGSLSGGQQLMLAIGRALMGRPKVLMLDEPSLGLAPVIIKDVFRALVQLNREGLTILLVEQNAKLALQTAHRAAVLEQGRIVHQGPAAELADDPVIADHYFGRAAGLAA
;
A
#
# COMPACT_ATOMS: atom_id res chain seq x y z
N MET A 1 -8.80 -12.64 -13.30
CA MET A 1 -9.56 -11.71 -14.18
C MET A 1 -9.39 -10.24 -13.84
N ARG A 2 -9.40 -9.82 -12.57
CA ARG A 2 -9.29 -8.39 -12.17
C ARG A 2 -7.94 -7.75 -12.52
N SER A 3 -6.82 -8.47 -12.40
CA SER A 3 -5.48 -7.96 -12.77
C SER A 3 -5.35 -7.59 -14.25
N ARG A 4 -6.01 -8.32 -15.16
CA ARG A 4 -6.03 -7.97 -16.60
C ARG A 4 -6.85 -6.73 -16.91
N ALA A 5 -7.77 -6.33 -16.05
CA ALA A 5 -8.51 -5.07 -16.16
C ALA A 5 -7.72 -3.86 -15.60
N GLY A 6 -6.51 -4.10 -15.07
CA GLY A 6 -5.68 -3.06 -14.46
C GLY A 6 -6.04 -2.74 -13.01
N ILE A 7 -6.85 -3.57 -12.35
CA ILE A 7 -7.15 -3.45 -10.92
C ILE A 7 -6.35 -4.52 -10.19
N ILE A 8 -5.39 -4.12 -9.35
CA ILE A 8 -4.52 -5.04 -8.63
C ILE A 8 -4.64 -4.76 -7.14
N GLN A 9 -4.81 -5.83 -6.36
CA GLN A 9 -4.92 -5.75 -4.91
C GLN A 9 -3.67 -6.31 -4.24
N VAL A 10 -3.19 -5.60 -3.24
CA VAL A 10 -2.27 -6.09 -2.21
C VAL A 10 -3.13 -6.37 -0.98
N PRO A 11 -3.48 -7.64 -0.71
CA PRO A 11 -4.35 -7.98 0.41
C PRO A 11 -3.58 -7.93 1.73
N GLU A 12 -4.31 -7.89 2.83
CA GLU A 12 -3.77 -8.09 4.17
C GLU A 12 -2.89 -9.37 4.24
N GLY A 13 -1.88 -9.36 5.10
CA GLY A 13 -0.94 -10.47 5.28
C GLY A 13 0.11 -10.59 4.17
N ARG A 14 0.27 -9.56 3.32
CA ARG A 14 1.37 -9.38 2.33
C ARG A 14 1.40 -10.41 1.20
N ARG A 15 1.03 -11.66 1.46
CA ARG A 15 0.87 -12.77 0.51
C ARG A 15 1.99 -12.92 -0.52
N VAL A 16 3.26 -12.82 -0.08
CA VAL A 16 4.40 -13.19 -0.92
C VAL A 16 4.43 -14.71 -1.12
N ILE A 17 4.99 -15.17 -2.24
CA ILE A 17 5.18 -16.60 -2.48
C ILE A 17 6.50 -16.99 -1.81
N ALA A 18 6.43 -17.43 -0.57
CA ALA A 18 7.56 -17.61 0.34
C ALA A 18 8.72 -18.47 -0.22
N PRO A 19 8.50 -19.56 -0.97
CA PRO A 19 9.59 -20.36 -1.54
C PRO A 19 10.34 -19.69 -2.70
N LEU A 20 9.76 -18.66 -3.30
CA LEU A 20 10.37 -17.98 -4.46
C LEU A 20 11.29 -16.85 -4.00
N SER A 21 12.29 -16.54 -4.82
CA SER A 21 13.13 -15.36 -4.67
C SER A 21 12.34 -14.06 -4.84
N VAL A 22 12.93 -12.95 -4.44
CA VAL A 22 12.38 -11.60 -4.68
C VAL A 22 12.13 -11.37 -6.18
N ALA A 23 13.11 -11.68 -7.04
CA ALA A 23 12.99 -11.50 -8.48
C ALA A 23 11.86 -12.33 -9.07
N GLU A 24 11.72 -13.61 -8.68
CA GLU A 24 10.65 -14.48 -9.16
C GLU A 24 9.28 -14.00 -8.72
N ASN A 25 9.14 -13.51 -7.47
CA ASN A 25 7.91 -12.87 -6.99
C ASN A 25 7.52 -11.66 -7.85
N LEU A 26 8.47 -10.79 -8.19
CA LEU A 26 8.22 -9.64 -9.06
C LEU A 26 7.74 -10.08 -10.44
N GLN A 27 8.40 -11.07 -11.05
CA GLN A 27 8.01 -11.60 -12.37
C GLN A 27 6.59 -12.17 -12.39
N LEU A 28 6.15 -12.83 -11.30
CA LEU A 28 4.78 -13.33 -11.20
C LEU A 28 3.72 -12.23 -11.32
N GLY A 29 4.01 -11.01 -10.86
CA GLY A 29 3.11 -9.87 -11.01
C GLY A 29 2.82 -9.55 -12.49
N ARG A 30 3.84 -9.58 -13.33
CA ARG A 30 3.72 -9.39 -14.79
C ARG A 30 2.92 -10.52 -15.44
N GLN A 31 3.28 -11.77 -15.13
CA GLN A 31 2.62 -12.94 -15.69
C GLN A 31 1.13 -12.97 -15.36
N ALA A 32 0.77 -12.71 -14.09
CA ALA A 32 -0.62 -12.68 -13.64
C ALA A 32 -1.46 -11.59 -14.35
N ALA A 33 -0.84 -10.45 -14.68
CA ALA A 33 -1.48 -9.36 -15.41
C ALA A 33 -1.44 -9.55 -16.95
N GLY A 34 -0.70 -10.53 -17.44
CA GLY A 34 -0.52 -10.76 -18.88
C GLY A 34 0.39 -9.72 -19.56
N VAL A 35 1.26 -9.05 -18.80
CA VAL A 35 2.22 -8.07 -19.34
C VAL A 35 3.31 -8.79 -20.12
N ARG A 36 3.50 -8.40 -21.38
CA ARG A 36 4.49 -8.99 -22.30
C ARG A 36 5.70 -8.07 -22.48
N GLY A 37 6.77 -8.61 -23.04
CA GLY A 37 8.01 -7.89 -23.35
C GLY A 37 9.03 -7.89 -22.20
N SER A 38 10.03 -7.01 -22.27
CA SER A 38 11.07 -6.87 -21.24
C SER A 38 10.47 -6.34 -19.93
N ASP A 39 11.05 -6.77 -18.81
CA ASP A 39 10.71 -6.33 -17.46
C ASP A 39 11.55 -5.11 -16.99
N ALA A 40 12.56 -4.72 -17.78
CA ALA A 40 13.50 -3.68 -17.39
C ALA A 40 12.81 -2.36 -16.98
N ALA A 41 11.89 -1.86 -17.81
CA ALA A 41 11.17 -0.62 -17.51
C ALA A 41 10.28 -0.72 -16.25
N ASP A 42 9.70 -1.88 -15.97
CA ASP A 42 8.90 -2.10 -14.77
C ASP A 42 9.80 -2.19 -13.53
N LEU A 43 10.97 -2.82 -13.63
CA LEU A 43 11.97 -2.88 -12.57
C LEU A 43 12.59 -1.50 -12.30
N GLU A 44 12.85 -0.70 -13.35
CA GLU A 44 13.30 0.69 -13.23
C GLU A 44 12.29 1.57 -12.47
N ARG A 45 11.03 1.21 -12.47
CA ARG A 45 9.99 1.89 -11.67
C ARG A 45 9.93 1.38 -10.24
N VAL A 46 10.14 0.08 -10.01
CA VAL A 46 10.01 -0.56 -8.69
C VAL A 46 11.24 -0.35 -7.81
N HIS A 47 12.44 -0.49 -8.37
CA HIS A 47 13.68 -0.48 -7.60
C HIS A 47 13.99 0.87 -6.92
N PRO A 48 13.74 2.05 -7.54
CA PRO A 48 13.92 3.33 -6.86
C PRO A 48 12.96 3.55 -5.68
N LEU A 49 11.75 2.98 -5.76
CA LEU A 49 10.76 3.04 -4.66
C LEU A 49 11.17 2.13 -3.49
N PHE A 50 11.74 0.96 -3.82
CA PHE A 50 12.12 -0.07 -2.84
C PHE A 50 13.50 -0.65 -3.18
N PRO A 51 14.63 0.08 -2.91
CA PRO A 51 15.98 -0.36 -3.27
C PRO A 51 16.37 -1.74 -2.71
N VAL A 52 15.85 -2.08 -1.53
CA VAL A 52 16.06 -3.38 -0.89
C VAL A 52 15.65 -4.57 -1.78
N LEU A 53 14.70 -4.39 -2.68
CA LEU A 53 14.26 -5.45 -3.58
C LEU A 53 15.30 -5.75 -4.67
N MET A 54 16.05 -4.74 -5.09
CA MET A 54 17.19 -4.94 -6.00
C MET A 54 18.36 -5.60 -5.26
N GLU A 55 18.71 -5.09 -4.08
CA GLU A 55 19.80 -5.60 -3.25
C GLU A 55 19.62 -7.09 -2.91
N ARG A 56 18.37 -7.48 -2.65
CA ARG A 56 17.98 -8.82 -2.21
C ARG A 56 17.30 -9.67 -3.28
N ARG A 57 17.49 -9.33 -4.56
CA ARG A 57 16.76 -9.96 -5.67
C ARG A 57 16.83 -11.50 -5.71
N ASN A 58 17.96 -12.08 -5.27
CA ASN A 58 18.16 -13.52 -5.24
C ASN A 58 17.78 -14.17 -3.90
N GLN A 59 17.38 -13.38 -2.90
CA GLN A 59 16.99 -13.89 -1.58
C GLN A 59 15.59 -14.52 -1.63
N ILE A 60 15.42 -15.63 -0.93
CA ILE A 60 14.11 -16.27 -0.74
C ILE A 60 13.18 -15.35 0.03
N SER A 61 12.02 -15.05 -0.53
CA SER A 61 11.13 -14.00 -0.02
C SER A 61 10.52 -14.31 1.35
N GLY A 62 10.41 -15.59 1.70
CA GLY A 62 9.96 -16.02 3.02
C GLY A 62 10.90 -15.60 4.16
N SER A 63 12.19 -15.34 3.87
CA SER A 63 13.19 -14.91 4.86
C SER A 63 13.28 -13.37 5.02
N LEU A 64 12.53 -12.61 4.26
CA LEU A 64 12.45 -11.16 4.37
C LEU A 64 11.71 -10.74 5.65
N SER A 65 12.08 -9.57 6.19
CA SER A 65 11.29 -8.95 7.26
C SER A 65 9.87 -8.63 6.77
N GLY A 66 8.93 -8.47 7.70
CA GLY A 66 7.55 -8.16 7.35
C GLY A 66 7.40 -6.88 6.50
N GLY A 67 8.18 -5.84 6.78
CA GLY A 67 8.17 -4.63 5.96
C GLY A 67 8.73 -4.85 4.56
N GLN A 68 9.80 -5.64 4.42
CA GLN A 68 10.35 -5.99 3.11
C GLN A 68 9.39 -6.86 2.31
N GLN A 69 8.64 -7.76 2.97
CA GLN A 69 7.59 -8.53 2.31
C GLN A 69 6.45 -7.65 1.80
N LEU A 70 6.06 -6.61 2.55
CA LEU A 70 5.08 -5.64 2.06
C LEU A 70 5.61 -4.87 0.85
N MET A 71 6.85 -4.36 0.90
CA MET A 71 7.49 -3.70 -0.23
C MET A 71 7.53 -4.61 -1.46
N LEU A 72 7.82 -5.91 -1.27
CA LEU A 72 7.78 -6.91 -2.34
C LEU A 72 6.37 -7.13 -2.88
N ALA A 73 5.36 -7.21 -2.03
CA ALA A 73 3.96 -7.37 -2.45
C ALA A 73 3.47 -6.16 -3.28
N ILE A 74 3.84 -4.93 -2.87
CA ILE A 74 3.55 -3.70 -3.63
C ILE A 74 4.35 -3.71 -4.95
N GLY A 75 5.66 -4.00 -4.92
CA GLY A 75 6.49 -4.11 -6.11
C GLY A 75 5.93 -5.12 -7.11
N ARG A 76 5.53 -6.30 -6.66
CA ARG A 76 4.86 -7.32 -7.48
C ARG A 76 3.56 -6.80 -8.11
N ALA A 77 2.77 -6.03 -7.37
CA ALA A 77 1.56 -5.41 -7.91
C ALA A 77 1.90 -4.38 -8.99
N LEU A 78 2.92 -3.54 -8.79
CA LEU A 78 3.37 -2.54 -9.76
C LEU A 78 3.89 -3.15 -11.05
N MET A 79 4.58 -4.31 -11.00
CA MET A 79 5.01 -5.06 -12.16
C MET A 79 3.85 -5.48 -13.07
N GLY A 80 2.63 -5.55 -12.56
CA GLY A 80 1.40 -5.78 -13.32
C GLY A 80 0.84 -4.54 -14.02
N ARG A 81 1.50 -3.38 -13.94
CA ARG A 81 1.09 -2.09 -14.51
C ARG A 81 -0.36 -1.72 -14.15
N PRO A 82 -0.70 -1.61 -12.86
CA PRO A 82 -2.06 -1.29 -12.45
C PRO A 82 -2.49 0.11 -12.89
N LYS A 83 -3.79 0.26 -13.21
CA LYS A 83 -4.48 1.54 -13.27
C LYS A 83 -5.03 1.93 -11.90
N VAL A 84 -5.41 0.92 -11.11
CA VAL A 84 -5.88 1.06 -9.73
C VAL A 84 -5.13 0.07 -8.87
N LEU A 85 -4.46 0.56 -7.83
CA LEU A 85 -3.82 -0.23 -6.80
C LEU A 85 -4.67 -0.19 -5.54
N MET A 86 -5.09 -1.36 -5.05
CA MET A 86 -5.85 -1.50 -3.81
C MET A 86 -4.94 -2.08 -2.73
N LEU A 87 -4.90 -1.44 -1.56
CA LEU A 87 -4.12 -1.91 -0.41
C LEU A 87 -5.06 -2.10 0.78
N ASP A 88 -4.88 -3.22 1.47
CA ASP A 88 -5.69 -3.64 2.61
C ASP A 88 -4.79 -3.71 3.84
N GLU A 89 -4.98 -2.76 4.76
CA GLU A 89 -4.25 -2.57 6.02
C GLU A 89 -2.71 -2.67 5.88
N PRO A 90 -2.07 -1.91 4.95
CA PRO A 90 -0.64 -2.04 4.72
C PRO A 90 0.23 -1.62 5.92
N SER A 91 -0.28 -0.81 6.86
CA SER A 91 0.49 -0.41 8.05
C SER A 91 0.50 -1.44 9.16
N LEU A 92 -0.39 -2.44 9.12
CA LEU A 92 -0.60 -3.38 10.22
C LEU A 92 0.67 -4.18 10.59
N GLY A 93 1.06 -4.11 11.86
CA GLY A 93 2.19 -4.86 12.40
C GLY A 93 3.56 -4.45 11.86
N LEU A 94 3.71 -3.21 11.38
CA LEU A 94 4.96 -2.67 10.88
C LEU A 94 5.59 -1.64 11.82
N ALA A 95 6.93 -1.57 11.78
CA ALA A 95 7.66 -0.51 12.47
C ALA A 95 7.38 0.87 11.81
N PRO A 96 7.31 1.96 12.59
CA PRO A 96 6.98 3.30 12.07
C PRO A 96 7.87 3.78 10.93
N VAL A 97 9.16 3.43 10.92
CA VAL A 97 10.08 3.80 9.84
C VAL A 97 9.68 3.15 8.51
N ILE A 98 9.27 1.90 8.54
CA ILE A 98 8.81 1.16 7.35
C ILE A 98 7.49 1.73 6.83
N ILE A 99 6.56 2.04 7.73
CA ILE A 99 5.29 2.69 7.37
C ILE A 99 5.58 3.98 6.61
N LYS A 100 6.47 4.83 7.15
CA LYS A 100 6.85 6.10 6.51
C LYS A 100 7.40 5.90 5.10
N ASP A 101 8.27 4.91 4.88
CA ASP A 101 8.87 4.66 3.57
C ASP A 101 7.85 4.13 2.58
N VAL A 102 7.00 3.19 2.99
CA VAL A 102 5.93 2.65 2.14
C VAL A 102 4.93 3.74 1.76
N PHE A 103 4.46 4.53 2.71
CA PHE A 103 3.47 5.58 2.43
C PHE A 103 4.06 6.71 1.58
N ARG A 104 5.35 7.03 1.73
CA ARG A 104 6.04 7.95 0.81
C ARG A 104 6.03 7.42 -0.62
N ALA A 105 6.30 6.13 -0.82
CA ALA A 105 6.25 5.51 -2.14
C ALA A 105 4.82 5.54 -2.72
N LEU A 106 3.78 5.30 -1.92
CA LEU A 106 2.38 5.40 -2.36
C LEU A 106 2.01 6.83 -2.79
N VAL A 107 2.42 7.85 -2.02
CA VAL A 107 2.19 9.25 -2.38
C VAL A 107 2.90 9.60 -3.69
N GLN A 108 4.13 9.14 -3.88
CA GLN A 108 4.88 9.35 -5.12
C GLN A 108 4.14 8.70 -6.30
N LEU A 109 3.76 7.44 -6.19
CA LEU A 109 3.02 6.72 -7.24
C LEU A 109 1.70 7.41 -7.61
N ASN A 110 1.00 7.94 -6.62
CA ASN A 110 -0.23 8.68 -6.86
C ASN A 110 0.03 10.00 -7.62
N ARG A 111 1.09 10.74 -7.27
CA ARG A 111 1.52 11.94 -8.02
C ARG A 111 1.91 11.63 -9.48
N GLU A 112 2.39 10.41 -9.75
CA GLU A 112 2.66 9.89 -11.09
C GLU A 112 1.40 9.44 -11.84
N GLY A 113 0.21 9.60 -11.23
CA GLY A 113 -1.09 9.32 -11.85
C GLY A 113 -1.68 7.95 -11.52
N LEU A 114 -1.07 7.16 -10.62
CA LEU A 114 -1.67 5.90 -10.20
C LEU A 114 -2.84 6.17 -9.22
N THR A 115 -4.02 5.65 -9.54
CA THR A 115 -5.15 5.66 -8.61
C THR A 115 -4.91 4.63 -7.51
N ILE A 116 -5.05 5.06 -6.25
CA ILE A 116 -4.84 4.20 -5.09
C ILE A 116 -6.11 4.18 -4.24
N LEU A 117 -6.61 2.98 -3.92
CA LEU A 117 -7.62 2.74 -2.91
C LEU A 117 -6.94 2.12 -1.69
N LEU A 118 -6.94 2.86 -0.58
CA LEU A 118 -6.30 2.47 0.67
C LEU A 118 -7.38 2.15 1.70
N VAL A 119 -7.36 0.96 2.24
CA VAL A 119 -8.14 0.57 3.44
C VAL A 119 -7.17 0.56 4.62
N GLU A 120 -7.46 1.35 5.64
CA GLU A 120 -6.60 1.52 6.81
C GLU A 120 -7.43 1.67 8.08
N GLN A 121 -7.00 0.99 9.14
CA GLN A 121 -7.54 1.17 10.48
C GLN A 121 -6.97 2.43 11.15
N ASN A 122 -5.74 2.80 10.82
CA ASN A 122 -5.10 4.02 11.30
C ASN A 122 -5.67 5.23 10.55
N ALA A 123 -6.78 5.77 11.05
CA ALA A 123 -7.50 6.89 10.43
C ALA A 123 -6.60 8.11 10.23
N LYS A 124 -5.72 8.44 11.20
CA LYS A 124 -4.79 9.57 11.09
C LYS A 124 -3.86 9.40 9.90
N LEU A 125 -3.28 8.22 9.73
CA LEU A 125 -2.39 7.91 8.63
C LEU A 125 -3.13 7.96 7.29
N ALA A 126 -4.34 7.38 7.22
CA ALA A 126 -5.19 7.39 6.03
C ALA A 126 -5.52 8.82 5.59
N LEU A 127 -6.00 9.66 6.51
CA LEU A 127 -6.41 11.04 6.22
C LEU A 127 -5.22 11.95 5.85
N GLN A 128 -4.04 11.71 6.43
CA GLN A 128 -2.81 12.44 6.05
C GLN A 128 -2.29 12.05 4.66
N THR A 129 -2.71 10.90 4.13
CA THR A 129 -2.19 10.37 2.87
C THR A 129 -3.17 10.56 1.72
N ALA A 130 -4.47 10.44 1.98
CA ALA A 130 -5.52 10.44 0.96
C ALA A 130 -5.96 11.86 0.58
N HIS A 131 -6.51 12.02 -0.64
CA HIS A 131 -7.20 13.24 -1.06
C HIS A 131 -8.67 13.23 -0.62
N ARG A 132 -9.28 12.06 -0.62
CA ARG A 132 -10.66 11.83 -0.18
C ARG A 132 -10.70 10.61 0.70
N ALA A 133 -11.59 10.59 1.67
CA ALA A 133 -11.80 9.43 2.51
C ALA A 133 -13.29 9.13 2.70
N ALA A 134 -13.56 7.90 3.07
CA ALA A 134 -14.88 7.44 3.52
C ALA A 134 -14.69 6.62 4.79
N VAL A 135 -15.47 6.90 5.79
CA VAL A 135 -15.52 6.15 7.06
C VAL A 135 -16.58 5.07 6.95
N LEU A 136 -16.16 3.83 7.16
CA LEU A 136 -17.01 2.65 7.06
C LEU A 136 -17.28 2.08 8.45
N GLU A 137 -18.54 2.00 8.84
CA GLU A 137 -18.99 1.37 10.08
C GLU A 137 -20.09 0.35 9.79
N GLN A 138 -19.94 -0.85 10.31
CA GLN A 138 -20.94 -1.93 10.17
C GLN A 138 -21.43 -2.14 8.72
N GLY A 139 -20.50 -1.99 7.75
CA GLY A 139 -20.80 -2.16 6.33
C GLY A 139 -21.48 -0.95 5.66
N ARG A 140 -21.58 0.21 6.34
CA ARG A 140 -22.18 1.44 5.81
C ARG A 140 -21.18 2.58 5.84
N ILE A 141 -21.21 3.42 4.81
CA ILE A 141 -20.45 4.67 4.80
C ILE A 141 -21.21 5.67 5.67
N VAL A 142 -20.58 6.10 6.78
CA VAL A 142 -21.18 7.05 7.72
C VAL A 142 -20.68 8.48 7.49
N HIS A 143 -19.42 8.64 7.02
CA HIS A 143 -18.84 9.92 6.63
C HIS A 143 -18.06 9.74 5.32
N GLN A 144 -18.06 10.76 4.47
CA GLN A 144 -17.21 10.80 3.28
C GLN A 144 -16.97 12.23 2.82
N GLY A 145 -15.78 12.51 2.31
CA GLY A 145 -15.45 13.86 1.83
C GLY A 145 -13.96 14.02 1.50
N PRO A 146 -13.50 15.26 1.29
CA PRO A 146 -12.10 15.60 1.25
C PRO A 146 -11.41 15.18 2.56
N ALA A 147 -10.25 14.54 2.47
CA ALA A 147 -9.58 14.01 3.65
C ALA A 147 -9.18 15.10 4.66
N ALA A 148 -8.83 16.29 4.17
CA ALA A 148 -8.52 17.43 5.02
C ALA A 148 -9.73 17.88 5.87
N GLU A 149 -10.93 17.94 5.29
CA GLU A 149 -12.16 18.31 6.00
C GLU A 149 -12.51 17.27 7.07
N LEU A 150 -12.36 15.97 6.74
CA LEU A 150 -12.61 14.89 7.68
C LEU A 150 -11.56 14.83 8.81
N ALA A 151 -10.33 15.26 8.56
CA ALA A 151 -9.28 15.33 9.58
C ALA A 151 -9.56 16.42 10.64
N ASP A 152 -10.25 17.50 10.24
CA ASP A 152 -10.62 18.62 11.11
C ASP A 152 -12.00 18.44 11.78
N ASP A 153 -12.73 17.38 11.41
CA ASP A 153 -14.06 17.10 11.99
C ASP A 153 -13.93 16.60 13.43
N PRO A 154 -14.50 17.32 14.42
CA PRO A 154 -14.42 16.93 15.83
C PRO A 154 -15.01 15.54 16.12
N VAL A 155 -16.06 15.14 15.40
CA VAL A 155 -16.69 13.82 15.58
C VAL A 155 -15.76 12.72 15.15
N ILE A 156 -15.08 12.91 14.02
CA ILE A 156 -14.06 11.95 13.52
C ILE A 156 -12.84 11.94 14.42
N ALA A 157 -12.39 13.12 14.85
CA ALA A 157 -11.26 13.25 15.76
C ALA A 157 -11.51 12.52 17.10
N ASP A 158 -12.68 12.67 17.69
CA ASP A 158 -13.04 12.02 18.96
C ASP A 158 -13.17 10.49 18.83
N HIS A 159 -13.78 10.01 17.75
CA HIS A 159 -14.02 8.57 17.57
C HIS A 159 -12.81 7.78 17.07
N TYR A 160 -11.98 8.37 16.18
CA TYR A 160 -10.94 7.62 15.47
C TYR A 160 -9.51 8.02 15.82
N PHE A 161 -9.29 9.22 16.41
CA PHE A 161 -7.94 9.61 16.85
C PHE A 161 -7.73 9.41 18.36
N GLY A 162 -8.76 9.08 19.12
CA GLY A 162 -8.78 9.10 20.58
C GLY A 162 -8.57 10.52 21.07
N ARG A 163 -9.45 11.05 21.90
CA ARG A 163 -9.11 12.26 22.66
C ARG A 163 -7.77 12.02 23.32
N ALA A 164 -6.80 12.88 23.08
CA ALA A 164 -5.79 13.14 24.07
C ALA A 164 -6.59 13.45 25.36
N ALA A 165 -6.64 12.47 26.27
CA ALA A 165 -7.29 12.64 27.55
C ALA A 165 -6.76 13.95 28.13
N GLY A 166 -7.63 14.91 28.28
CA GLY A 166 -7.26 16.24 28.75
C GLY A 166 -6.49 16.12 30.04
N LEU A 167 -5.26 16.55 30.01
CA LEU A 167 -4.62 17.14 31.15
C LEU A 167 -5.23 18.56 31.25
N ALA A 168 -6.31 18.64 31.97
CA ALA A 168 -6.83 19.89 32.51
C ALA A 168 -6.96 19.73 34.03
N ALA A 169 -6.26 20.62 34.72
CA ALA A 169 -6.19 20.96 36.11
C ALA A 169 -5.20 20.23 37.00
#